data_a18dc940dca752f5ebbb803477ff81e8
#
_entry.id   a18dc940dca752f5ebbb803477ff81e8
#
_cell.length_a   1.000
_cell.length_b   1.000
_cell.length_c   1.000
_cell.angle_alpha   90.00
_cell.angle_beta   90.00
_cell.angle_gamma   90.00
#
_symmetry.space_group_name_H-M   'P 1'
#
loop_
_entity.id
_entity.type
_entity.pdbx_description
1 polymer ?
#
loop_
_entity_poly.entity_id
_entity_poly.type
_entity_poly.pdbx_seq_one_letter_code
_entity_poly.pdbx_strand_id
1 'polypeptide(L)'
;YVAVGNEPFLQTYNGSFLRTTFPALQNVQSALIKAGLGNSVKVTVPLNADVYESSSGLPSDGDFRADIHDLMLAIVKFLNDATAPFTVNIYPFISLYSDADFPVDYAFFDGNANPVNDGGTSYYNMFDANYDTLVHALQKNGFGNLPIIVGEIGWPTDGDRNANIEYAQRFNQGFMSHISSGKGTPLKPNADINAYLFSLIDEDAKSVDPGNFERHWGVFTFDGMPKYAFNLGTTNTGALIPARRVNYLERKWCVMKPSAKLDDPQVPLSVSYACGLADCTRLGYGTSCASLDSRGNISYAFNSYFQIQNQLDDACKFPNLSTITKTDPSTGTCKFEVMIEPYYGGANTLYLGIS
;
A
#
# COMPACT_ATOMS: atom_id res chain seq x y z
N TYR A 1 -14.17 -5.75 13.56
CA TYR A 1 -13.84 -6.95 12.79
C TYR A 1 -12.52 -7.56 13.23
N VAL A 2 -12.34 -8.85 12.96
CA VAL A 2 -11.07 -9.58 13.09
C VAL A 2 -10.70 -10.11 11.71
N ALA A 3 -9.62 -9.63 11.15
CA ALA A 3 -9.06 -10.11 9.89
C ALA A 3 -8.20 -11.36 10.13
N VAL A 4 -8.42 -12.40 9.34
CA VAL A 4 -7.69 -13.67 9.43
C VAL A 4 -6.77 -13.79 8.22
N GLY A 5 -5.49 -13.50 8.41
CA GLY A 5 -4.52 -13.37 7.35
C GLY A 5 -4.67 -12.07 6.56
N ASN A 6 -3.94 -11.97 5.45
CA ASN A 6 -4.07 -10.94 4.42
C ASN A 6 -3.71 -11.54 3.07
N GLU A 7 -4.58 -11.38 2.07
CA GLU A 7 -4.40 -11.83 0.68
C GLU A 7 -3.87 -13.27 0.52
N PRO A 8 -4.43 -14.25 1.27
CA PRO A 8 -3.82 -15.58 1.37
C PRO A 8 -3.82 -16.36 0.06
N PHE A 9 -4.58 -15.92 -0.95
CA PHE A 9 -4.77 -16.63 -2.21
C PHE A 9 -4.07 -15.94 -3.39
N LEU A 10 -3.14 -15.03 -3.11
CA LEU A 10 -2.23 -14.50 -4.12
C LEU A 10 -1.52 -15.66 -4.85
N GLN A 11 -1.48 -15.60 -6.17
CA GLN A 11 -0.84 -16.62 -7.01
C GLN A 11 0.66 -16.78 -6.68
N THR A 12 1.32 -15.71 -6.25
CA THR A 12 2.73 -15.70 -5.82
C THR A 12 3.01 -16.59 -4.63
N TYR A 13 1.99 -16.88 -3.79
CA TYR A 13 2.12 -17.82 -2.67
C TYR A 13 2.00 -19.30 -3.07
N ASN A 14 1.77 -19.57 -4.36
CA ASN A 14 1.70 -20.92 -4.92
C ASN A 14 0.84 -21.89 -4.10
N GLY A 15 -0.33 -21.42 -3.64
CA GLY A 15 -1.30 -22.21 -2.91
C GLY A 15 -0.94 -22.53 -1.44
N SER A 16 0.11 -21.91 -0.89
CA SER A 16 0.59 -22.20 0.47
C SER A 16 -0.49 -22.10 1.56
N PHE A 17 -1.47 -21.23 1.39
CA PHE A 17 -2.49 -20.95 2.39
C PHE A 17 -3.89 -21.51 2.07
N LEU A 18 -4.05 -22.21 0.94
CA LEU A 18 -5.36 -22.74 0.51
C LEU A 18 -6.00 -23.68 1.56
N ARG A 19 -5.18 -24.47 2.26
CA ARG A 19 -5.67 -25.45 3.23
C ARG A 19 -5.80 -24.91 4.65
N THR A 20 -5.23 -23.75 4.95
CA THR A 20 -5.13 -23.25 6.33
C THR A 20 -6.05 -22.06 6.59
N THR A 21 -6.33 -21.24 5.59
CA THR A 21 -7.10 -19.99 5.75
C THR A 21 -8.53 -20.24 6.21
N PHE A 22 -9.27 -21.11 5.55
CA PHE A 22 -10.67 -21.37 5.93
C PHE A 22 -10.81 -22.03 7.31
N PRO A 23 -10.01 -23.06 7.67
CA PRO A 23 -10.00 -23.56 9.05
C PRO A 23 -9.60 -22.52 10.09
N ALA A 24 -8.66 -21.62 9.80
CA ALA A 24 -8.30 -20.53 10.70
C ALA A 24 -9.47 -19.57 10.93
N LEU A 25 -10.19 -19.19 9.86
CA LEU A 25 -11.38 -18.35 9.92
C LEU A 25 -12.46 -18.98 10.84
N GLN A 26 -12.72 -20.27 10.68
CA GLN A 26 -13.67 -21.03 11.51
C GLN A 26 -13.24 -21.08 12.98
N ASN A 27 -11.95 -21.30 13.25
CA ASN A 27 -11.41 -21.38 14.60
C ASN A 27 -11.49 -20.03 15.33
N VAL A 28 -11.18 -18.92 14.66
CA VAL A 28 -11.29 -17.58 15.24
C VAL A 28 -12.76 -17.24 15.54
N GLN A 29 -13.68 -17.53 14.61
CA GLN A 29 -15.13 -17.33 14.87
C GLN A 29 -15.61 -18.16 16.06
N SER A 30 -15.18 -19.41 16.14
CA SER A 30 -15.54 -20.29 17.26
C SER A 30 -15.01 -19.76 18.60
N ALA A 31 -13.79 -19.22 18.61
CA ALA A 31 -13.20 -18.60 19.80
C ALA A 31 -13.98 -17.34 20.24
N LEU A 32 -14.38 -16.49 19.29
CA LEU A 32 -15.21 -15.31 19.56
C LEU A 32 -16.59 -15.70 20.14
N ILE A 33 -17.22 -16.74 19.59
CA ILE A 33 -18.50 -17.24 20.12
C ILE A 33 -18.33 -17.74 21.56
N LYS A 34 -17.28 -18.54 21.83
CA LYS A 34 -16.97 -19.03 23.20
C LYS A 34 -16.69 -17.91 24.18
N ALA A 35 -16.12 -16.81 23.73
CA ALA A 35 -15.86 -15.60 24.52
C ALA A 35 -17.10 -14.69 24.69
N GLY A 36 -18.26 -15.06 24.15
CA GLY A 36 -19.47 -14.23 24.16
C GLY A 36 -19.44 -13.03 23.21
N LEU A 37 -18.46 -12.98 22.30
CA LEU A 37 -18.23 -11.85 21.38
C LEU A 37 -18.77 -12.11 19.95
N GLY A 38 -19.28 -13.30 19.65
CA GLY A 38 -19.65 -13.71 18.29
C GLY A 38 -20.73 -12.85 17.61
N ASN A 39 -21.56 -12.14 18.38
CA ASN A 39 -22.56 -11.22 17.84
C ASN A 39 -22.00 -9.81 17.57
N SER A 40 -21.02 -9.38 18.33
CA SER A 40 -20.46 -8.02 18.29
C SER A 40 -19.18 -7.90 17.48
N VAL A 41 -18.42 -8.98 17.34
CA VAL A 41 -17.17 -9.03 16.60
C VAL A 41 -17.29 -10.06 15.48
N LYS A 42 -17.10 -9.63 14.24
CA LYS A 42 -17.21 -10.48 13.05
C LYS A 42 -15.81 -10.78 12.49
N VAL A 43 -15.61 -12.00 12.03
CA VAL A 43 -14.40 -12.40 11.33
C VAL A 43 -14.51 -12.12 9.84
N THR A 44 -13.40 -11.85 9.19
CA THR A 44 -13.29 -11.73 7.73
C THR A 44 -11.92 -12.18 7.27
N VAL A 45 -11.75 -12.39 5.98
CA VAL A 45 -10.46 -12.58 5.31
C VAL A 45 -10.29 -11.43 4.35
N PRO A 46 -9.29 -10.54 4.51
CA PRO A 46 -8.94 -9.59 3.47
C PRO A 46 -8.38 -10.35 2.26
N LEU A 47 -9.10 -10.28 1.15
CA LEU A 47 -8.81 -11.01 -0.08
C LEU A 47 -8.27 -10.04 -1.14
N ASN A 48 -7.35 -10.49 -1.95
CA ASN A 48 -6.90 -9.75 -3.12
C ASN A 48 -7.93 -9.82 -4.27
N ALA A 49 -7.97 -8.82 -5.13
CA ALA A 49 -8.97 -8.70 -6.19
C ALA A 49 -8.83 -9.75 -7.32
N ASP A 50 -7.79 -10.60 -7.30
CA ASP A 50 -7.63 -11.70 -8.24
C ASP A 50 -8.31 -13.01 -7.80
N VAL A 51 -9.03 -13.02 -6.65
CA VAL A 51 -9.84 -14.19 -6.24
C VAL A 51 -11.12 -14.33 -7.07
N TYR A 52 -11.45 -13.33 -7.84
CA TYR A 52 -12.50 -13.33 -8.88
C TYR A 52 -11.93 -12.82 -10.19
N GLU A 53 -12.58 -13.18 -11.28
CA GLU A 53 -12.14 -12.89 -12.63
C GLU A 53 -13.35 -12.71 -13.56
N SER A 54 -13.12 -12.15 -14.72
CA SER A 54 -14.09 -12.07 -15.82
C SER A 54 -13.43 -12.60 -17.09
N SER A 55 -14.00 -13.63 -17.70
CA SER A 55 -13.45 -14.21 -18.91
C SER A 55 -13.59 -13.32 -20.14
N SER A 56 -14.61 -12.47 -20.13
CA SER A 56 -14.85 -11.48 -21.21
C SER A 56 -14.16 -10.13 -20.96
N GLY A 57 -13.62 -9.89 -19.75
CA GLY A 57 -13.17 -8.58 -19.33
C GLY A 57 -14.29 -7.61 -18.93
N LEU A 58 -15.57 -8.06 -18.95
CA LEU A 58 -16.73 -7.25 -18.55
C LEU A 58 -17.21 -7.62 -17.15
N PRO A 59 -17.60 -6.65 -16.30
CA PRO A 59 -18.06 -6.92 -14.95
C PRO A 59 -19.17 -7.96 -14.83
N SER A 60 -20.13 -7.98 -15.77
CA SER A 60 -21.28 -8.90 -15.76
C SER A 60 -20.91 -10.38 -15.91
N ASP A 61 -19.71 -10.69 -16.39
CA ASP A 61 -19.19 -12.05 -16.50
C ASP A 61 -18.37 -12.48 -15.26
N GLY A 62 -18.40 -11.68 -14.22
CA GLY A 62 -17.66 -11.93 -12.98
C GLY A 62 -18.00 -13.25 -12.31
N ASP A 63 -16.97 -14.01 -11.93
CA ASP A 63 -17.07 -15.24 -11.14
C ASP A 63 -15.83 -15.41 -10.26
N PHE A 64 -15.87 -16.32 -9.29
CA PHE A 64 -14.68 -16.66 -8.55
C PHE A 64 -13.69 -17.41 -9.44
N ARG A 65 -12.40 -17.14 -9.22
CA ARG A 65 -11.31 -17.75 -9.98
C ARG A 65 -11.40 -19.28 -9.93
N ALA A 66 -11.31 -19.92 -11.09
CA ALA A 66 -11.67 -21.33 -11.28
C ALA A 66 -10.92 -22.30 -10.37
N ASP A 67 -9.62 -22.05 -10.11
CA ASP A 67 -8.75 -22.93 -9.31
C ASP A 67 -9.10 -22.94 -7.80
N ILE A 68 -9.78 -21.90 -7.33
CA ILE A 68 -10.19 -21.75 -5.91
C ILE A 68 -11.71 -21.58 -5.73
N HIS A 69 -12.49 -21.82 -6.79
CA HIS A 69 -13.92 -21.55 -6.80
C HIS A 69 -14.68 -22.22 -5.62
N ASP A 70 -14.49 -23.51 -5.40
CA ASP A 70 -15.16 -24.25 -4.32
C ASP A 70 -14.73 -23.73 -2.93
N LEU A 71 -13.45 -23.36 -2.76
CA LEU A 71 -12.95 -22.78 -1.52
C LEU A 71 -13.59 -21.41 -1.28
N MET A 72 -13.70 -20.58 -2.32
CA MET A 72 -14.34 -19.27 -2.23
C MET A 72 -15.82 -19.41 -1.88
N LEU A 73 -16.55 -20.36 -2.47
CA LEU A 73 -17.93 -20.65 -2.10
C LEU A 73 -18.06 -21.06 -0.62
N ALA A 74 -17.16 -21.90 -0.13
CA ALA A 74 -17.16 -22.30 1.29
C ALA A 74 -16.94 -21.09 2.22
N ILE A 75 -16.00 -20.21 1.88
CA ILE A 75 -15.71 -18.99 2.63
C ILE A 75 -16.90 -18.02 2.58
N VAL A 76 -17.43 -17.74 1.40
CA VAL A 76 -18.56 -16.80 1.21
C VAL A 76 -19.81 -17.28 1.95
N LYS A 77 -20.11 -18.60 1.87
CA LYS A 77 -21.21 -19.19 2.63
C LYS A 77 -21.00 -19.01 4.13
N PHE A 78 -19.79 -19.27 4.62
CA PHE A 78 -19.46 -19.09 6.04
C PHE A 78 -19.61 -17.64 6.49
N LEU A 79 -19.13 -16.67 5.70
CA LEU A 79 -19.26 -15.24 6.00
C LEU A 79 -20.75 -14.84 6.04
N ASN A 80 -21.54 -15.30 5.07
CA ASN A 80 -22.99 -15.06 5.03
C ASN A 80 -23.70 -15.62 6.28
N ASP A 81 -23.42 -16.87 6.64
CA ASP A 81 -24.02 -17.52 7.81
C ASP A 81 -23.61 -16.83 9.14
N ALA A 82 -22.39 -16.30 9.19
CA ALA A 82 -21.88 -15.53 10.34
C ALA A 82 -22.33 -14.06 10.34
N THR A 83 -23.06 -13.60 9.33
CA THR A 83 -23.39 -12.17 9.12
C THR A 83 -22.14 -11.29 9.12
N ALA A 84 -21.07 -11.77 8.48
CA ALA A 84 -19.79 -11.14 8.36
C ALA A 84 -19.59 -10.59 6.93
N PRO A 85 -18.81 -9.53 6.72
CA PRO A 85 -18.59 -8.96 5.40
C PRO A 85 -17.56 -9.76 4.58
N PHE A 86 -17.68 -9.67 3.26
CA PHE A 86 -16.60 -9.95 2.34
C PHE A 86 -15.62 -8.77 2.35
N THR A 87 -14.35 -9.01 2.61
CA THR A 87 -13.33 -7.95 2.58
C THR A 87 -12.40 -8.18 1.40
N VAL A 88 -12.21 -7.13 0.58
CA VAL A 88 -11.41 -7.19 -0.64
C VAL A 88 -10.48 -5.99 -0.73
N ASN A 89 -9.24 -6.21 -1.15
CA ASN A 89 -8.26 -5.18 -1.44
C ASN A 89 -8.32 -4.89 -2.95
N ILE A 90 -8.56 -3.63 -3.32
CA ILE A 90 -8.72 -3.21 -4.72
C ILE A 90 -7.73 -2.11 -5.04
N TYR A 91 -6.83 -2.38 -5.98
CA TYR A 91 -5.76 -1.46 -6.36
C TYR A 91 -5.74 -1.20 -7.88
N PRO A 92 -6.41 -0.15 -8.37
CA PRO A 92 -6.31 0.25 -9.78
C PRO A 92 -4.88 0.55 -10.22
N PHE A 93 -4.00 0.97 -9.29
CA PHE A 93 -2.57 1.13 -9.57
C PHE A 93 -1.92 -0.19 -10.03
N ILE A 94 -2.27 -1.32 -9.41
CA ILE A 94 -1.69 -2.62 -9.78
C ILE A 94 -2.12 -3.02 -11.20
N SER A 95 -3.35 -2.70 -11.62
CA SER A 95 -3.80 -2.93 -13.01
C SER A 95 -2.94 -2.14 -13.99
N LEU A 96 -2.69 -0.85 -13.72
CA LEU A 96 -1.82 -0.01 -14.52
C LEU A 96 -0.35 -0.47 -14.51
N TYR A 97 0.14 -0.96 -13.37
CA TYR A 97 1.50 -1.47 -13.23
C TYR A 97 1.72 -2.77 -14.02
N SER A 98 0.71 -3.66 -14.01
CA SER A 98 0.80 -4.99 -14.61
C SER A 98 0.54 -5.01 -16.11
N ASP A 99 -0.13 -4.00 -16.67
CA ASP A 99 -0.50 -3.90 -18.08
C ASP A 99 -0.02 -2.55 -18.65
N ALA A 100 0.96 -2.61 -19.54
CA ALA A 100 1.54 -1.42 -20.19
C ALA A 100 0.54 -0.70 -21.12
N ASP A 101 -0.48 -1.38 -21.61
CA ASP A 101 -1.52 -0.85 -22.48
C ASP A 101 -2.76 -0.36 -21.72
N PHE A 102 -2.77 -0.49 -20.38
CA PHE A 102 -3.86 -0.04 -19.54
C PHE A 102 -4.05 1.48 -19.66
N PRO A 103 -5.29 1.96 -19.95
CA PRO A 103 -5.56 3.38 -20.10
C PRO A 103 -5.39 4.11 -18.74
N VAL A 104 -4.37 4.96 -18.62
CA VAL A 104 -4.02 5.62 -17.38
C VAL A 104 -5.21 6.34 -16.73
N ASP A 105 -6.01 7.07 -17.53
CA ASP A 105 -7.17 7.80 -17.02
C ASP A 105 -8.27 6.89 -16.46
N TYR A 106 -8.32 5.63 -16.89
CA TYR A 106 -9.28 4.66 -16.38
C TYR A 106 -8.98 4.22 -14.91
N ALA A 107 -7.76 4.47 -14.44
CA ALA A 107 -7.43 4.25 -13.03
C ALA A 107 -8.05 5.29 -12.09
N PHE A 108 -8.49 6.46 -12.60
CA PHE A 108 -8.94 7.60 -11.79
C PHE A 108 -10.46 7.82 -11.85
N PHE A 109 -10.96 8.73 -10.98
CA PHE A 109 -12.39 8.97 -10.77
C PHE A 109 -12.91 10.27 -11.43
N ASP A 110 -12.13 10.92 -12.25
CA ASP A 110 -12.45 12.24 -12.81
C ASP A 110 -13.28 12.19 -14.12
N GLY A 111 -13.61 11.01 -14.59
CA GLY A 111 -14.46 10.81 -15.78
C GLY A 111 -13.79 11.11 -17.12
N ASN A 112 -12.46 11.25 -17.14
CA ASN A 112 -11.70 11.51 -18.36
C ASN A 112 -11.50 10.26 -19.26
N ALA A 113 -11.74 9.07 -18.71
CA ALA A 113 -11.58 7.83 -19.45
C ALA A 113 -12.75 7.53 -20.39
N ASN A 114 -12.46 6.84 -21.46
CA ASN A 114 -13.50 6.19 -22.26
C ASN A 114 -14.13 5.08 -21.42
N PRO A 115 -15.48 5.01 -21.33
CA PRO A 115 -16.14 4.00 -20.52
C PRO A 115 -16.02 2.59 -21.11
N VAL A 116 -15.94 1.60 -20.24
CA VAL A 116 -16.22 0.21 -20.58
C VAL A 116 -17.73 0.02 -20.50
N ASN A 117 -18.36 -0.43 -21.60
CA ASN A 117 -19.80 -0.64 -21.67
C ASN A 117 -20.12 -2.13 -21.51
N ASP A 118 -21.04 -2.43 -20.59
CA ASP A 118 -21.45 -3.77 -20.22
C ASP A 118 -22.96 -3.86 -20.01
N GLY A 119 -23.67 -4.49 -20.93
CA GLY A 119 -25.10 -4.75 -20.82
C GLY A 119 -26.00 -3.51 -20.60
N GLY A 120 -25.59 -2.33 -21.07
CA GLY A 120 -26.29 -1.07 -20.84
C GLY A 120 -25.76 -0.27 -19.63
N THR A 121 -24.81 -0.79 -18.89
CA THR A 121 -24.07 -0.12 -17.82
C THR A 121 -22.74 0.40 -18.35
N SER A 122 -22.34 1.61 -17.96
CA SER A 122 -21.06 2.21 -18.36
C SER A 122 -20.16 2.42 -17.13
N TYR A 123 -18.96 1.89 -17.20
CA TYR A 123 -17.94 2.01 -16.16
C TYR A 123 -16.86 2.99 -16.62
N TYR A 124 -16.70 4.09 -15.89
CA TYR A 124 -15.75 5.18 -16.20
C TYR A 124 -14.44 5.08 -15.44
N ASN A 125 -14.32 4.15 -14.53
CA ASN A 125 -13.11 3.89 -13.76
C ASN A 125 -12.97 2.42 -13.39
N MET A 126 -11.71 2.01 -13.13
CA MET A 126 -11.35 0.64 -12.82
C MET A 126 -11.89 0.17 -11.47
N PHE A 127 -11.99 1.06 -10.48
CA PHE A 127 -12.51 0.69 -9.17
C PHE A 127 -13.96 0.21 -9.25
N ASP A 128 -14.84 0.99 -9.89
CA ASP A 128 -16.26 0.61 -10.05
C ASP A 128 -16.41 -0.68 -10.84
N ALA A 129 -15.64 -0.84 -11.94
CA ALA A 129 -15.68 -2.05 -12.74
C ALA A 129 -15.21 -3.28 -11.92
N ASN A 130 -14.12 -3.16 -11.17
CA ASN A 130 -13.57 -4.23 -10.35
C ASN A 130 -14.53 -4.60 -9.20
N TYR A 131 -15.05 -3.59 -8.50
CA TYR A 131 -16.01 -3.80 -7.42
C TYR A 131 -17.28 -4.50 -7.93
N ASP A 132 -17.83 -4.06 -9.06
CA ASP A 132 -19.03 -4.64 -9.62
C ASP A 132 -18.78 -6.04 -10.23
N THR A 133 -17.56 -6.36 -10.67
CA THR A 133 -17.16 -7.74 -11.01
C THR A 133 -17.31 -8.67 -9.82
N LEU A 134 -16.87 -8.24 -8.63
CA LEU A 134 -17.09 -8.98 -7.38
C LEU A 134 -18.59 -9.10 -7.05
N VAL A 135 -19.35 -8.02 -7.20
CA VAL A 135 -20.80 -8.06 -6.96
C VAL A 135 -21.48 -9.08 -7.88
N HIS A 136 -21.11 -9.13 -9.17
CA HIS A 136 -21.62 -10.15 -10.09
C HIS A 136 -21.19 -11.56 -9.68
N ALA A 137 -19.94 -11.77 -9.29
CA ALA A 137 -19.47 -13.06 -8.79
C ALA A 137 -20.28 -13.54 -7.57
N LEU A 138 -20.55 -12.64 -6.63
CA LEU A 138 -21.38 -12.94 -5.46
C LEU A 138 -22.84 -13.22 -5.86
N GLN A 139 -23.44 -12.43 -6.75
CA GLN A 139 -24.81 -12.63 -7.24
C GLN A 139 -24.96 -13.96 -7.96
N LYS A 140 -24.05 -14.29 -8.87
CA LYS A 140 -24.04 -15.53 -9.66
C LYS A 140 -24.04 -16.77 -8.74
N ASN A 141 -23.37 -16.68 -7.62
CA ASN A 141 -23.23 -17.75 -6.63
C ASN A 141 -24.24 -17.68 -5.48
N GLY A 142 -25.26 -16.80 -5.58
CA GLY A 142 -26.37 -16.75 -4.60
C GLY A 142 -26.13 -15.89 -3.37
N PHE A 143 -25.06 -15.07 -3.33
CA PHE A 143 -24.66 -14.24 -2.20
C PHE A 143 -24.68 -12.73 -2.49
N GLY A 144 -25.51 -12.25 -3.42
CA GLY A 144 -25.54 -10.86 -3.88
C GLY A 144 -25.89 -9.81 -2.80
N ASN A 145 -26.34 -10.23 -1.62
CA ASN A 145 -26.64 -9.37 -0.47
C ASN A 145 -25.51 -9.35 0.58
N LEU A 146 -24.43 -10.11 0.37
CA LEU A 146 -23.30 -10.11 1.31
C LEU A 146 -22.67 -8.71 1.35
N PRO A 147 -22.50 -8.08 2.53
CA PRO A 147 -21.82 -6.79 2.63
C PRO A 147 -20.38 -6.88 2.18
N ILE A 148 -19.91 -5.87 1.46
CA ILE A 148 -18.53 -5.77 0.98
C ILE A 148 -17.83 -4.64 1.73
N ILE A 149 -16.62 -4.89 2.20
CA ILE A 149 -15.67 -3.89 2.71
C ILE A 149 -14.45 -3.88 1.81
N VAL A 150 -14.04 -2.70 1.36
CA VAL A 150 -12.75 -2.50 0.70
C VAL A 150 -11.69 -2.41 1.80
N GLY A 151 -10.93 -3.49 1.99
CA GLY A 151 -9.93 -3.61 3.06
C GLY A 151 -8.71 -2.73 2.84
N GLU A 152 -8.33 -2.57 1.59
CA GLU A 152 -7.22 -1.72 1.20
C GLU A 152 -7.48 -1.09 -0.17
N ILE A 153 -7.17 0.19 -0.30
CA ILE A 153 -7.17 0.94 -1.55
C ILE A 153 -6.24 2.15 -1.43
N GLY A 154 -5.46 2.45 -2.46
CA GLY A 154 -4.54 3.58 -2.42
C GLY A 154 -3.71 3.71 -3.69
N TRP A 155 -2.77 4.67 -3.68
CA TRP A 155 -1.86 4.94 -4.78
C TRP A 155 -0.48 5.33 -4.24
N PRO A 156 0.62 4.69 -4.71
CA PRO A 156 1.96 4.98 -4.22
C PRO A 156 2.51 6.27 -4.82
N THR A 157 3.50 6.85 -4.14
CA THR A 157 4.06 8.17 -4.49
C THR A 157 5.46 8.11 -5.07
N ASP A 158 6.09 6.93 -5.11
CA ASP A 158 7.45 6.73 -5.63
C ASP A 158 7.67 5.25 -5.98
N GLY A 159 8.82 4.92 -6.56
CA GLY A 159 9.23 3.54 -6.84
C GLY A 159 8.76 2.98 -8.20
N ASP A 160 7.96 3.72 -8.96
CA ASP A 160 7.51 3.41 -10.31
C ASP A 160 7.21 4.70 -11.08
N ARG A 161 7.23 4.64 -12.42
CA ARG A 161 6.90 5.79 -13.30
C ARG A 161 5.50 6.35 -13.08
N ASN A 162 4.55 5.51 -12.69
CA ASN A 162 3.16 5.89 -12.41
C ASN A 162 2.92 6.14 -10.91
N ALA A 163 3.90 5.85 -10.06
CA ALA A 163 3.89 6.12 -8.63
C ALA A 163 4.51 7.50 -8.38
N ASN A 164 3.68 8.53 -8.32
CA ASN A 164 4.13 9.89 -8.07
C ASN A 164 3.07 10.67 -7.28
N ILE A 165 3.48 11.79 -6.69
CA ILE A 165 2.65 12.59 -5.79
C ILE A 165 1.38 13.11 -6.50
N GLU A 166 1.48 13.51 -7.76
CA GLU A 166 0.34 14.06 -8.53
C GLU A 166 -0.72 12.97 -8.74
N TYR A 167 -0.33 11.79 -9.18
CA TYR A 167 -1.24 10.67 -9.38
C TYR A 167 -1.81 10.14 -8.05
N ALA A 168 -0.99 10.08 -7.00
CA ALA A 168 -1.47 9.67 -5.69
C ALA A 168 -2.51 10.63 -5.12
N GLN A 169 -2.30 11.95 -5.26
CA GLN A 169 -3.29 12.96 -4.89
C GLN A 169 -4.56 12.86 -5.74
N ARG A 170 -4.41 12.74 -7.06
CA ARG A 170 -5.53 12.59 -8.02
C ARG A 170 -6.39 11.38 -7.67
N PHE A 171 -5.75 10.24 -7.44
CA PHE A 171 -6.45 9.00 -7.10
C PHE A 171 -7.11 9.05 -5.74
N ASN A 172 -6.35 9.33 -4.69
CA ASN A 172 -6.86 9.27 -3.33
C ASN A 172 -7.94 10.32 -3.08
N GLN A 173 -7.78 11.55 -3.61
CA GLN A 173 -8.81 12.57 -3.51
C GLN A 173 -10.04 12.22 -4.36
N GLY A 174 -9.85 11.66 -5.55
CA GLY A 174 -10.93 11.19 -6.42
C GLY A 174 -11.74 10.09 -5.74
N PHE A 175 -11.07 9.10 -5.16
CA PHE A 175 -11.71 8.04 -4.39
C PHE A 175 -12.51 8.56 -3.19
N MET A 176 -11.92 9.44 -2.38
CA MET A 176 -12.62 10.05 -1.24
C MET A 176 -13.87 10.83 -1.68
N SER A 177 -13.77 11.58 -2.78
CA SER A 177 -14.91 12.30 -3.34
C SER A 177 -15.99 11.33 -3.85
N HIS A 178 -15.57 10.22 -4.47
CA HIS A 178 -16.46 9.18 -4.99
C HIS A 178 -17.27 8.55 -3.85
N ILE A 179 -16.63 8.01 -2.82
CA ILE A 179 -17.33 7.37 -1.69
C ILE A 179 -18.17 8.37 -0.87
N SER A 180 -17.66 9.59 -0.67
CA SER A 180 -18.40 10.64 0.07
C SER A 180 -19.62 11.17 -0.69
N SER A 181 -19.70 10.93 -2.00
CA SER A 181 -20.85 11.33 -2.81
C SER A 181 -22.12 10.51 -2.52
N GLY A 182 -21.97 9.33 -1.90
CA GLY A 182 -23.06 8.37 -1.66
C GLY A 182 -23.68 7.79 -2.94
N LYS A 183 -23.01 7.94 -4.10
CA LYS A 183 -23.55 7.45 -5.38
C LYS A 183 -23.42 5.92 -5.54
N GLY A 184 -22.49 5.31 -4.79
CA GLY A 184 -22.16 3.89 -4.97
C GLY A 184 -21.51 3.59 -6.31
N THR A 185 -21.60 2.34 -6.75
CA THR A 185 -21.15 1.88 -8.06
C THR A 185 -22.31 1.79 -9.06
N PRO A 186 -22.07 1.64 -10.36
CA PRO A 186 -23.14 1.47 -11.36
C PRO A 186 -24.13 0.34 -11.06
N LEU A 187 -23.66 -0.78 -10.51
CA LEU A 187 -24.51 -1.93 -10.15
C LEU A 187 -25.14 -1.81 -8.77
N LYS A 188 -24.52 -1.05 -7.87
CA LYS A 188 -25.02 -0.78 -6.51
C LYS A 188 -25.23 0.74 -6.30
N PRO A 189 -26.14 1.38 -7.06
CA PRO A 189 -26.37 2.81 -6.94
C PRO A 189 -26.88 3.18 -5.55
N ASN A 190 -26.38 4.29 -5.03
CA ASN A 190 -26.69 4.83 -3.70
C ASN A 190 -26.29 3.90 -2.52
N ALA A 191 -25.43 2.92 -2.75
CA ALA A 191 -24.87 2.11 -1.67
C ALA A 191 -23.67 2.80 -1.03
N ASP A 192 -23.59 2.76 0.29
CA ASP A 192 -22.38 3.19 1.01
C ASP A 192 -21.24 2.19 0.80
N ILE A 193 -20.08 2.70 0.46
CA ILE A 193 -18.85 1.92 0.32
C ILE A 193 -17.98 2.13 1.55
N ASN A 194 -17.83 1.08 2.35
CA ASN A 194 -16.90 1.08 3.47
C ASN A 194 -15.50 0.73 2.98
N ALA A 195 -14.53 1.59 3.21
CA ALA A 195 -13.18 1.41 2.71
C ALA A 195 -12.10 1.87 3.71
N TYR A 196 -10.94 1.25 3.61
CA TYR A 196 -9.73 1.63 4.34
C TYR A 196 -8.66 2.08 3.35
N LEU A 197 -8.23 3.34 3.49
CA LEU A 197 -7.18 3.89 2.65
C LEU A 197 -5.83 3.31 3.05
N PHE A 198 -5.11 2.77 2.10
CA PHE A 198 -3.75 2.27 2.25
C PHE A 198 -2.75 3.23 1.58
N SER A 199 -1.84 3.87 2.32
CA SER A 199 -1.60 3.69 3.74
C SER A 199 -1.42 5.03 4.46
N LEU A 200 -1.32 5.00 5.78
CA LEU A 200 -1.12 6.21 6.57
C LEU A 200 0.29 6.79 6.37
N ILE A 201 1.31 5.93 6.42
CA ILE A 201 2.72 6.32 6.46
C ILE A 201 3.57 5.37 5.59
N ASP A 202 4.69 5.87 5.06
CA ASP A 202 5.64 5.05 4.32
C ASP A 202 6.34 4.02 5.20
N GLU A 203 6.69 2.87 4.62
CA GLU A 203 7.22 1.70 5.33
C GLU A 203 8.55 1.23 4.72
N ASP A 204 9.67 1.70 5.24
CA ASP A 204 11.02 1.43 4.71
C ASP A 204 11.51 -0.02 4.85
N ALA A 205 10.89 -0.80 5.74
CA ALA A 205 11.21 -2.21 5.99
C ALA A 205 10.26 -3.19 5.30
N LYS A 206 9.22 -2.70 4.57
CA LYS A 206 8.28 -3.55 3.83
C LYS A 206 9.00 -4.26 2.67
N SER A 207 8.53 -5.47 2.31
CA SER A 207 8.94 -6.15 1.08
C SER A 207 8.77 -5.24 -0.14
N VAL A 208 9.65 -5.38 -1.10
CA VAL A 208 9.56 -4.67 -2.38
C VAL A 208 8.89 -5.50 -3.49
N ASP A 209 8.34 -6.66 -3.18
CA ASP A 209 7.56 -7.43 -4.14
C ASP A 209 6.10 -6.98 -4.12
N PRO A 210 5.48 -6.71 -5.30
CA PRO A 210 5.97 -6.92 -6.66
C PRO A 210 6.78 -5.77 -7.25
N GLY A 211 6.99 -4.65 -6.56
CA GLY A 211 7.74 -3.51 -7.08
C GLY A 211 8.21 -2.55 -5.98
N ASN A 212 9.17 -1.69 -6.34
CA ASN A 212 9.77 -0.70 -5.42
C ASN A 212 8.73 0.27 -4.81
N PHE A 213 7.59 0.45 -5.47
CA PHE A 213 6.49 1.31 -5.00
C PHE A 213 5.88 0.83 -3.67
N GLU A 214 6.13 -0.42 -3.27
CA GLU A 214 5.54 -1.03 -2.07
C GLU A 214 5.88 -0.28 -0.77
N ARG A 215 6.94 0.48 -0.75
CA ARG A 215 7.35 1.27 0.42
C ARG A 215 6.79 2.70 0.44
N HIS A 216 6.01 3.10 -0.57
CA HIS A 216 5.65 4.50 -0.78
C HIS A 216 4.14 4.78 -0.84
N TRP A 217 3.32 3.96 -0.22
CA TRP A 217 1.87 4.10 -0.20
C TRP A 217 1.35 5.18 0.77
N GLY A 218 2.18 5.62 1.72
CA GLY A 218 1.77 6.56 2.77
C GLY A 218 1.25 7.88 2.23
N VAL A 219 0.19 8.42 2.84
CA VAL A 219 -0.21 9.83 2.66
C VAL A 219 0.71 10.78 3.41
N PHE A 220 1.43 10.22 4.38
CA PHE A 220 2.52 10.89 5.10
C PHE A 220 3.85 10.21 4.80
N THR A 221 4.94 10.98 4.87
CA THR A 221 6.30 10.46 4.92
C THR A 221 6.59 9.79 6.25
N PHE A 222 7.72 9.07 6.36
CA PHE A 222 8.13 8.34 7.57
C PHE A 222 8.19 9.22 8.84
N ASP A 223 8.37 10.54 8.70
CA ASP A 223 8.43 11.52 9.78
C ASP A 223 7.07 12.21 10.04
N GLY A 224 6.00 11.73 9.39
CA GLY A 224 4.65 12.23 9.57
C GLY A 224 4.38 13.58 8.88
N MET A 225 5.16 13.97 7.88
CA MET A 225 4.85 15.13 7.04
C MET A 225 3.88 14.74 5.93
N PRO A 226 2.78 15.51 5.69
CA PRO A 226 1.89 15.25 4.57
C PRO A 226 2.62 15.35 3.24
N LYS A 227 2.42 14.39 2.35
CA LYS A 227 3.04 14.40 1.02
C LYS A 227 2.29 15.29 0.02
N TYR A 228 0.98 15.43 0.22
CA TYR A 228 0.09 16.22 -0.64
C TYR A 228 -1.15 16.70 0.13
N ALA A 229 -1.85 17.66 -0.42
CA ALA A 229 -3.13 18.10 0.13
C ALA A 229 -4.18 17.01 -0.05
N PHE A 230 -4.91 16.69 1.03
CA PHE A 230 -5.89 15.62 1.04
C PHE A 230 -7.08 15.98 1.93
N ASN A 231 -8.29 15.94 1.36
CA ASN A 231 -9.54 16.17 2.06
C ASN A 231 -10.25 14.84 2.32
N LEU A 232 -10.45 14.52 3.59
CA LEU A 232 -11.10 13.29 4.04
C LEU A 232 -12.64 13.29 3.87
N GLY A 233 -13.22 14.28 3.18
CA GLY A 233 -14.67 14.35 2.95
C GLY A 233 -15.51 14.70 4.18
N THR A 234 -14.87 15.07 5.29
CA THR A 234 -15.54 15.53 6.51
C THR A 234 -15.76 17.05 6.49
N THR A 235 -16.48 17.57 7.48
CA THR A 235 -16.65 19.03 7.68
C THR A 235 -15.33 19.76 7.90
N ASN A 236 -14.28 19.04 8.23
CA ASN A 236 -12.92 19.58 8.35
C ASN A 236 -12.21 19.50 7.00
N THR A 237 -12.40 20.53 6.17
CA THR A 237 -11.78 20.67 4.84
C THR A 237 -10.32 21.12 4.92
N GLY A 238 -9.70 21.04 6.10
CA GLY A 238 -8.31 21.44 6.32
C GLY A 238 -7.32 20.49 5.66
N ALA A 239 -6.13 21.01 5.38
CA ALA A 239 -4.98 20.21 4.99
C ALA A 239 -4.64 19.21 6.12
N LEU A 240 -4.04 18.08 5.74
CA LEU A 240 -3.47 17.15 6.70
C LEU A 240 -2.49 17.88 7.62
N ILE A 241 -2.55 17.57 8.92
CA ILE A 241 -1.70 18.23 9.92
C ILE A 241 -0.44 17.35 10.10
N PRO A 242 0.77 17.94 9.95
CA PRO A 242 2.00 17.20 10.16
C PRO A 242 2.13 16.72 11.62
N ALA A 243 2.86 15.64 11.82
CA ALA A 243 3.22 15.16 13.15
C ALA A 243 3.93 16.26 13.95
N ARG A 244 3.69 16.29 15.26
CA ARG A 244 4.27 17.30 16.15
C ARG A 244 5.37 16.66 17.01
N ARG A 245 6.38 17.49 17.36
CA ARG A 245 7.48 17.08 18.25
C ARG A 245 8.33 15.94 17.65
N VAL A 246 8.50 15.96 16.33
CA VAL A 246 9.42 15.06 15.66
C VAL A 246 10.84 15.61 15.86
N ASN A 247 11.70 14.84 16.50
CA ASN A 247 13.10 15.15 16.65
C ASN A 247 13.89 14.42 15.53
N TYR A 248 14.75 15.17 14.84
CA TYR A 248 15.59 14.60 13.80
C TYR A 248 17.02 14.39 14.32
N LEU A 249 17.69 13.40 13.76
CA LEU A 249 19.14 13.26 13.91
C LEU A 249 19.87 14.50 13.41
N GLU A 250 21.18 14.61 13.67
CA GLU A 250 22.00 15.73 13.20
C GLU A 250 21.94 15.82 11.65
N ARG A 251 21.89 17.04 11.12
CA ARG A 251 21.97 17.26 9.66
C ARG A 251 23.38 16.95 9.14
N LYS A 252 23.61 15.69 8.87
CA LYS A 252 24.81 15.14 8.27
C LYS A 252 24.49 13.93 7.41
N TRP A 253 25.23 13.75 6.37
CA TRP A 253 25.00 12.72 5.35
C TRP A 253 26.28 11.95 5.06
N CYS A 254 26.13 10.66 4.77
CA CYS A 254 27.20 9.82 4.27
C CYS A 254 27.17 9.81 2.74
N VAL A 255 28.23 10.27 2.09
CA VAL A 255 28.31 10.39 0.64
C VAL A 255 29.58 9.75 0.09
N MET A 256 29.59 9.42 -1.20
CA MET A 256 30.81 8.97 -1.87
C MET A 256 31.85 10.09 -1.89
N LYS A 257 33.07 9.79 -1.46
CA LYS A 257 34.20 10.76 -1.49
C LYS A 257 34.44 11.30 -2.91
N PRO A 258 34.73 12.59 -3.06
CA PRO A 258 35.12 13.15 -4.36
C PRO A 258 36.33 12.45 -4.99
N SER A 259 37.30 11.98 -4.19
CA SER A 259 38.51 11.28 -4.63
C SER A 259 38.28 9.79 -4.91
N ALA A 260 37.17 9.20 -4.53
CA ALA A 260 36.88 7.79 -4.78
C ALA A 260 36.57 7.56 -6.27
N LYS A 261 37.06 6.46 -6.83
CA LYS A 261 36.84 6.10 -8.23
C LYS A 261 35.53 5.32 -8.37
N LEU A 262 34.77 5.58 -9.44
CA LEU A 262 33.54 4.87 -9.73
C LEU A 262 33.75 3.41 -10.13
N ASP A 263 34.92 3.11 -10.68
CA ASP A 263 35.33 1.76 -11.11
C ASP A 263 36.05 0.96 -10.02
N ASP A 264 36.08 1.47 -8.77
CA ASP A 264 36.65 0.72 -7.65
C ASP A 264 35.79 -0.56 -7.43
N PRO A 265 36.40 -1.76 -7.37
CA PRO A 265 35.69 -3.03 -7.22
C PRO A 265 34.90 -3.15 -5.90
N GLN A 266 35.18 -2.31 -4.91
CA GLN A 266 34.40 -2.25 -3.67
C GLN A 266 33.06 -1.51 -3.82
N VAL A 267 32.87 -0.69 -4.89
CA VAL A 267 31.63 0.08 -5.09
C VAL A 267 30.39 -0.83 -5.18
N PRO A 268 30.33 -1.81 -6.10
CA PRO A 268 29.12 -2.64 -6.21
C PRO A 268 28.83 -3.44 -4.94
N LEU A 269 29.85 -3.93 -4.25
CA LEU A 269 29.70 -4.66 -2.99
C LEU A 269 29.13 -3.77 -1.88
N SER A 270 29.66 -2.54 -1.77
CA SER A 270 29.23 -1.57 -0.76
C SER A 270 27.81 -1.08 -1.02
N VAL A 271 27.42 -0.82 -2.27
CA VAL A 271 26.06 -0.43 -2.65
C VAL A 271 25.08 -1.58 -2.39
N SER A 272 25.42 -2.79 -2.80
CA SER A 272 24.58 -3.98 -2.54
C SER A 272 24.38 -4.21 -1.05
N TYR A 273 25.43 -4.04 -0.23
CA TYR A 273 25.33 -4.13 1.23
C TYR A 273 24.42 -3.04 1.79
N ALA A 274 24.61 -1.80 1.40
CA ALA A 274 23.82 -0.66 1.89
C ALA A 274 22.33 -0.82 1.52
N CYS A 275 22.02 -1.11 0.26
CA CYS A 275 20.64 -1.28 -0.21
C CYS A 275 19.99 -2.59 0.24
N GLY A 276 20.76 -3.60 0.64
CA GLY A 276 20.23 -4.82 1.27
C GLY A 276 19.74 -4.61 2.70
N LEU A 277 20.17 -3.52 3.35
CA LEU A 277 19.85 -3.20 4.75
C LEU A 277 19.10 -1.88 4.92
N ALA A 278 18.97 -1.08 3.87
CA ALA A 278 18.29 0.21 3.89
C ALA A 278 17.45 0.42 2.63
N ASP A 279 16.60 1.43 2.64
CA ASP A 279 15.72 1.73 1.51
C ASP A 279 16.45 2.45 0.37
N CYS A 280 16.54 1.78 -0.79
CA CYS A 280 17.04 2.34 -2.05
C CYS A 280 15.96 2.38 -3.15
N THR A 281 14.69 2.21 -2.81
CA THR A 281 13.60 2.06 -3.78
C THR A 281 13.32 3.31 -4.59
N ARG A 282 13.81 4.47 -4.13
CA ARG A 282 13.75 5.74 -4.87
C ARG A 282 14.82 5.87 -5.96
N LEU A 283 15.75 4.91 -6.08
CA LEU A 283 16.73 4.85 -7.16
C LEU A 283 16.14 4.12 -8.38
N GLY A 284 16.46 4.58 -9.57
CA GLY A 284 16.08 3.92 -10.80
C GLY A 284 15.19 4.77 -11.72
N TYR A 285 14.78 4.15 -12.83
CA TYR A 285 13.97 4.82 -13.84
C TYR A 285 12.56 5.12 -13.33
N GLY A 286 12.09 6.35 -13.59
CA GLY A 286 10.72 6.76 -13.23
C GLY A 286 10.50 7.08 -11.75
N THR A 287 11.55 7.09 -10.92
CA THR A 287 11.50 7.40 -9.50
C THR A 287 11.90 8.83 -9.20
N SER A 288 11.69 9.28 -7.95
CA SER A 288 12.08 10.63 -7.53
C SER A 288 13.57 10.92 -7.64
N CYS A 289 14.44 9.90 -7.59
CA CYS A 289 15.89 10.01 -7.71
C CYS A 289 16.46 9.57 -9.07
N ALA A 290 15.60 9.40 -10.10
CA ALA A 290 16.04 8.98 -11.44
C ALA A 290 17.06 9.91 -12.10
N SER A 291 17.17 11.17 -11.67
CA SER A 291 18.10 12.17 -12.25
C SER A 291 19.50 12.13 -11.66
N LEU A 292 19.76 11.30 -10.63
CA LEU A 292 21.09 11.18 -10.05
C LEU A 292 22.07 10.54 -11.03
N ASP A 293 23.29 11.06 -11.04
CA ASP A 293 24.41 10.38 -11.69
C ASP A 293 24.91 9.17 -10.88
N SER A 294 25.86 8.44 -11.40
CA SER A 294 26.42 7.26 -10.72
C SER A 294 26.96 7.57 -9.33
N ARG A 295 27.60 8.73 -9.14
CA ARG A 295 28.11 9.14 -7.82
C ARG A 295 26.99 9.51 -6.85
N GLY A 296 25.95 10.15 -7.36
CA GLY A 296 24.73 10.45 -6.61
C GLY A 296 24.03 9.18 -6.14
N ASN A 297 23.84 8.19 -7.02
CA ASN A 297 23.23 6.91 -6.67
C ASN A 297 24.00 6.17 -5.56
N ILE A 298 25.35 6.13 -5.65
CA ILE A 298 26.20 5.52 -4.61
C ILE A 298 26.06 6.30 -3.30
N SER A 299 26.08 7.63 -3.36
CA SER A 299 25.92 8.49 -2.19
C SER A 299 24.54 8.29 -1.54
N TYR A 300 23.49 8.13 -2.34
CA TYR A 300 22.14 7.86 -1.82
C TYR A 300 22.12 6.55 -1.03
N ALA A 301 22.65 5.47 -1.60
CA ALA A 301 22.71 4.17 -0.93
C ALA A 301 23.48 4.24 0.40
N PHE A 302 24.64 4.90 0.39
CA PHE A 302 25.45 5.08 1.61
C PHE A 302 24.72 5.91 2.65
N ASN A 303 24.03 6.98 2.25
CA ASN A 303 23.26 7.79 3.18
C ASN A 303 22.07 7.02 3.73
N SER A 304 21.30 6.30 2.93
CA SER A 304 20.16 5.51 3.40
C SER A 304 20.57 4.53 4.49
N TYR A 305 21.70 3.81 4.28
CA TYR A 305 22.23 2.93 5.30
C TYR A 305 22.72 3.68 6.54
N PHE A 306 23.45 4.78 6.37
CA PHE A 306 23.95 5.60 7.48
C PHE A 306 22.83 6.13 8.38
N GLN A 307 21.74 6.58 7.78
CA GLN A 307 20.62 7.14 8.50
C GLN A 307 19.88 6.06 9.30
N ILE A 308 19.58 4.89 8.70
CA ILE A 308 18.88 3.80 9.41
C ILE A 308 19.71 3.20 10.53
N GLN A 309 21.03 3.34 10.47
CA GLN A 309 21.98 3.00 11.55
C GLN A 309 22.16 4.13 12.58
N ASN A 310 21.20 5.07 12.67
CA ASN A 310 21.22 6.20 13.61
C ASN A 310 22.49 7.04 13.53
N GLN A 311 23.07 7.15 12.33
CA GLN A 311 24.28 7.92 12.06
C GLN A 311 25.52 7.47 12.87
N LEU A 312 25.61 6.18 13.22
CA LEU A 312 26.78 5.64 13.85
C LEU A 312 28.02 5.87 12.94
N ASP A 313 29.15 6.25 13.53
CA ASP A 313 30.39 6.56 12.79
C ASP A 313 30.84 5.40 11.89
N ASP A 314 30.66 4.16 12.33
CA ASP A 314 31.00 2.97 11.56
C ASP A 314 30.08 2.72 10.36
N ALA A 315 28.86 3.24 10.40
CA ALA A 315 27.91 3.09 9.30
C ALA A 315 28.26 3.95 8.05
N CYS A 316 29.19 4.90 8.17
CA CYS A 316 29.76 5.64 7.02
C CYS A 316 31.21 5.24 6.73
N LYS A 317 31.64 4.02 7.11
CA LYS A 317 33.00 3.51 6.83
C LYS A 317 32.98 2.48 5.70
N PHE A 318 32.50 2.89 4.53
CA PHE A 318 32.68 2.10 3.31
C PHE A 318 34.16 2.24 2.87
N PRO A 319 34.94 1.17 2.76
CA PRO A 319 36.39 1.22 2.64
C PRO A 319 36.88 2.17 1.54
N ASN A 320 37.53 3.27 1.91
CA ASN A 320 38.05 4.32 1.04
C ASN A 320 37.02 5.02 0.12
N LEU A 321 35.72 4.69 0.21
CA LEU A 321 34.70 5.18 -0.70
C LEU A 321 33.88 6.33 -0.14
N SER A 322 33.69 6.42 1.17
CA SER A 322 32.70 7.32 1.78
C SER A 322 33.30 8.39 2.68
N THR A 323 32.55 9.45 2.88
CA THR A 323 32.85 10.54 3.81
C THR A 323 31.55 11.15 4.33
N ILE A 324 31.61 11.73 5.53
CA ILE A 324 30.51 12.51 6.10
C ILE A 324 30.57 13.94 5.58
N THR A 325 29.44 14.50 5.22
CA THR A 325 29.27 15.91 4.85
C THR A 325 28.15 16.55 5.66
N LYS A 326 28.24 17.85 5.91
CA LYS A 326 27.16 18.69 6.46
C LYS A 326 26.43 19.51 5.38
N THR A 327 26.87 19.40 4.13
CA THR A 327 26.18 19.98 2.99
C THR A 327 25.13 19.00 2.49
N ASP A 328 23.87 19.43 2.44
CA ASP A 328 22.75 18.64 1.95
C ASP A 328 22.97 18.23 0.49
N PRO A 329 23.06 16.93 0.18
CA PRO A 329 23.30 16.46 -1.18
C PRO A 329 22.02 16.33 -2.01
N SER A 330 20.85 16.65 -1.46
CA SER A 330 19.55 16.58 -2.15
C SER A 330 19.54 17.44 -3.42
N THR A 331 18.91 16.95 -4.49
CA THR A 331 18.80 17.68 -5.76
C THR A 331 17.45 17.41 -6.42
N GLY A 332 16.79 18.46 -6.90
CA GLY A 332 15.48 18.36 -7.53
C GLY A 332 14.46 17.64 -6.64
N THR A 333 13.88 16.58 -7.18
CA THR A 333 12.92 15.71 -6.46
C THR A 333 13.59 14.71 -5.53
N CYS A 334 14.88 14.43 -5.73
CA CYS A 334 15.62 13.47 -4.92
C CYS A 334 16.03 14.06 -3.57
N LYS A 335 15.50 13.51 -2.50
CA LYS A 335 15.82 13.91 -1.13
C LYS A 335 16.72 12.88 -0.46
N PHE A 336 17.82 13.36 0.12
CA PHE A 336 18.66 12.57 1.00
C PHE A 336 18.16 12.78 2.43
N GLU A 337 17.29 11.90 2.85
CA GLU A 337 16.59 12.05 4.13
C GLU A 337 17.57 12.05 5.30
N VAL A 338 17.19 12.77 6.36
CA VAL A 338 17.77 12.66 7.70
C VAL A 338 16.71 12.00 8.57
N MET A 339 17.07 10.89 9.22
CA MET A 339 16.11 10.11 10.01
C MET A 339 15.72 10.84 11.30
N ILE A 340 14.58 10.43 11.84
CA ILE A 340 14.10 10.86 13.15
C ILE A 340 14.90 10.15 14.24
N GLU A 341 15.04 10.79 15.40
CA GLU A 341 15.64 10.16 16.58
C GLU A 341 14.81 8.92 16.96
N PRO A 342 15.46 7.76 17.23
CA PRO A 342 14.75 6.56 17.63
C PRO A 342 14.03 6.82 18.97
N TYR A 343 12.72 6.70 18.95
CA TYR A 343 11.91 6.73 20.15
C TYR A 343 11.79 5.31 20.70
N TYR A 344 12.65 4.96 21.61
CA TYR A 344 12.46 3.77 22.44
C TYR A 344 11.36 4.07 23.45
N GLY A 345 10.09 3.85 23.06
CA GLY A 345 8.92 4.08 23.89
C GLY A 345 9.13 3.48 25.28
N GLY A 346 9.48 4.32 26.25
CA GLY A 346 9.40 3.94 27.64
C GLY A 346 7.93 3.68 27.94
N ALA A 347 7.55 2.43 28.23
CA ALA A 347 6.36 2.21 29.01
C ALA A 347 6.54 3.12 30.23
N ASN A 348 5.74 4.19 30.33
CA ASN A 348 5.64 4.95 31.55
C ASN A 348 5.27 3.93 32.61
N THR A 349 6.21 3.59 33.45
CA THR A 349 5.94 2.86 34.69
C THR A 349 4.95 3.74 35.41
N LEU A 350 3.66 3.41 35.34
CA LEU A 350 2.67 3.95 36.27
C LEU A 350 3.16 3.54 37.64
N TYR A 351 3.83 4.45 38.31
CA TYR A 351 3.98 4.39 39.77
C TYR A 351 2.56 4.51 40.31
N LEU A 352 1.90 3.36 40.50
CA LEU A 352 0.81 3.25 41.46
C LEU A 352 1.43 3.47 42.82
N GLY A 353 1.43 4.72 43.24
CA GLY A 353 1.66 5.06 44.65
C GLY A 353 0.53 4.41 45.45
N ILE A 354 0.83 3.28 46.08
CA ILE A 354 0.03 2.74 47.16
C ILE A 354 0.43 3.58 48.39
N SER A 355 -0.44 4.51 48.77
CA SER A 355 -0.46 5.12 50.10
C SER A 355 -1.51 4.45 50.94
#